data_8c06fb4eda77b883fb0308ec5dab6531
#
_entry.id   8c06fb4eda77b883fb0308ec5dab6531
#
_cell.length_a   1.000
_cell.length_b   1.000
_cell.length_c   1.000
_cell.angle_alpha   90.00
_cell.angle_beta   90.00
_cell.angle_gamma   90.00
#
_symmetry.space_group_name_H-M   'P 1'
#
loop_
_entity.id
_entity.type
_entity.pdbx_description
1 polymer ?
#
loop_
_entity_poly.entity_id
_entity_poly.type
_entity_poly.pdbx_seq_one_letter_code
_entity_poly.pdbx_strand_id
1 'polypeptide(L)'
;YLPRVGVPTMFILAIYILTFTVGFPANVFTFVTLLGKARRRVSSSDILLLNLTAADLLLLLFLPFKMVEAAAGMTWPLPVALCPVANFCFYSSIYLSSLFLAALSVERYLGVVFPLQYKNRRRPGRVMAASVVLWLLACSHCSIVFISQYHGGRNQTAANRSTANGSDASACYDDFSRDQLSFVLPLRLELFLVLFLLPFTVTIFCYTNFVRALLARPNIPLEKKQRAVGLAVATMINFGVCFAPYNISHVVGFVKKQSPDWRVYVLLLTSLNAALDPVIFYFSSTAVQRAM
;
A
#
# COMPACT_ATOMS: atom_id res chain seq x y z
N TYR A 1 -32.30 10.68 0.69
CA TYR A 1 -31.37 10.13 1.73
C TYR A 1 -31.90 8.75 2.10
N LEU A 2 -31.46 7.70 1.38
CA LEU A 2 -31.55 6.35 1.93
C LEU A 2 -30.51 6.28 3.08
N PRO A 3 -30.89 5.81 4.28
CA PRO A 3 -29.91 5.51 5.30
C PRO A 3 -28.92 4.52 4.66
N ARG A 4 -27.62 4.83 4.66
CA ARG A 4 -26.58 3.87 4.30
C ARG A 4 -26.89 2.62 5.11
N VAL A 5 -27.37 1.57 4.42
CA VAL A 5 -27.57 0.24 5.03
C VAL A 5 -26.27 -0.06 5.73
N GLY A 6 -26.32 -0.17 7.04
CA GLY A 6 -25.13 -0.16 7.86
C GLY A 6 -24.15 -1.24 7.44
N VAL A 7 -23.10 -0.83 6.74
CA VAL A 7 -21.84 -1.57 6.74
C VAL A 7 -21.60 -1.87 8.21
N PRO A 8 -21.44 -3.13 8.64
CA PRO A 8 -21.20 -3.40 10.04
C PRO A 8 -19.87 -2.75 10.42
N THR A 9 -19.93 -1.51 10.89
CA THR A 9 -18.77 -0.72 11.29
C THR A 9 -17.91 -1.47 12.29
N MET A 10 -18.53 -2.33 13.09
CA MET A 10 -17.84 -3.25 13.99
C MET A 10 -16.96 -4.27 13.25
N PHE A 11 -17.38 -4.75 12.08
CA PHE A 11 -16.54 -5.66 11.28
C PHE A 11 -15.31 -4.94 10.74
N ILE A 12 -15.49 -3.73 10.22
CA ILE A 12 -14.40 -2.89 9.73
C ILE A 12 -13.40 -2.60 10.86
N LEU A 13 -13.91 -2.19 12.01
CA LEU A 13 -13.10 -1.90 13.19
C LEU A 13 -12.34 -3.15 13.66
N ALA A 14 -12.99 -4.31 13.72
CA ALA A 14 -12.36 -5.56 14.13
C ALA A 14 -11.18 -5.95 13.20
N ILE A 15 -11.34 -5.80 11.88
CA ILE A 15 -10.28 -6.06 10.91
C ILE A 15 -9.12 -5.08 11.09
N TYR A 16 -9.39 -3.79 11.29
CA TYR A 16 -8.32 -2.81 11.54
C TYR A 16 -7.57 -3.10 12.84
N ILE A 17 -8.27 -3.46 13.92
CA ILE A 17 -7.65 -3.84 15.21
C ILE A 17 -6.76 -5.08 15.01
N LEU A 18 -7.26 -6.12 14.32
CA LEU A 18 -6.50 -7.32 14.04
C LEU A 18 -5.23 -6.99 13.21
N THR A 19 -5.39 -6.20 12.16
CA THR A 19 -4.27 -5.78 11.30
C THR A 19 -3.22 -5.03 12.10
N PHE A 20 -3.64 -4.12 12.99
CA PHE A 20 -2.73 -3.36 13.84
C PHE A 20 -2.01 -4.23 14.86
N THR A 21 -2.75 -5.07 15.60
CA THR A 21 -2.19 -5.89 16.69
C THR A 21 -1.20 -6.93 16.19
N VAL A 22 -1.41 -7.48 15.00
CA VAL A 22 -0.50 -8.44 14.37
C VAL A 22 0.58 -7.73 13.56
N GLY A 23 0.18 -6.77 12.73
CA GLY A 23 1.07 -6.12 11.77
C GLY A 23 2.09 -5.20 12.42
N PHE A 24 1.72 -4.41 13.42
CA PHE A 24 2.63 -3.43 14.01
C PHE A 24 3.85 -4.08 14.69
N PRO A 25 3.69 -5.04 15.63
CA PRO A 25 4.84 -5.70 16.24
C PRO A 25 5.70 -6.46 15.22
N ALA A 26 5.07 -7.15 14.26
CA ALA A 26 5.78 -7.91 13.24
C ALA A 26 6.63 -7.01 12.32
N ASN A 27 6.11 -5.86 11.90
CA ASN A 27 6.86 -4.91 11.08
C ASN A 27 7.96 -4.20 11.87
N VAL A 28 7.72 -3.82 13.13
CA VAL A 28 8.78 -3.25 14.00
C VAL A 28 9.92 -4.24 14.15
N PHE A 29 9.62 -5.51 14.45
CA PHE A 29 10.64 -6.56 14.56
C PHE A 29 11.43 -6.73 13.26
N THR A 30 10.72 -6.83 12.13
CA THR A 30 11.35 -6.95 10.81
C THR A 30 12.22 -5.74 10.48
N PHE A 31 11.73 -4.53 10.74
CA PHE A 31 12.46 -3.29 10.48
C PHE A 31 13.77 -3.21 11.29
N VAL A 32 13.70 -3.47 12.59
CA VAL A 32 14.88 -3.45 13.47
C VAL A 32 15.90 -4.50 13.06
N THR A 33 15.44 -5.71 12.73
CA THR A 33 16.31 -6.81 12.27
C THR A 33 17.02 -6.46 10.95
N LEU A 34 16.29 -5.94 9.97
CA LEU A 34 16.86 -5.53 8.69
C LEU A 34 17.80 -4.34 8.83
N LEU A 35 17.46 -3.37 9.68
CA LEU A 35 18.32 -2.22 9.97
C LEU A 35 19.65 -2.65 10.62
N GLY A 36 19.59 -3.58 11.58
CA GLY A 36 20.78 -4.17 12.21
C GLY A 36 21.67 -4.90 11.20
N LYS A 37 21.06 -5.63 10.25
CA LYS A 37 21.78 -6.28 9.15
C LYS A 37 22.39 -5.27 8.19
N ALA A 38 21.63 -4.24 7.80
CA ALA A 38 22.09 -3.21 6.86
C ALA A 38 23.28 -2.40 7.41
N ARG A 39 23.37 -2.18 8.73
CA ARG A 39 24.53 -1.54 9.37
C ARG A 39 25.82 -2.34 9.22
N ARG A 40 25.74 -3.66 9.12
CA ARG A 40 26.90 -4.56 8.97
C ARG A 40 27.26 -4.79 7.51
N ARG A 41 26.28 -5.07 6.67
CA ARG A 41 26.47 -5.33 5.24
C ARG A 41 25.19 -4.96 4.47
N VAL A 42 25.26 -3.90 3.69
CA VAL A 42 24.14 -3.41 2.90
C VAL A 42 23.95 -4.25 1.64
N SER A 43 22.77 -4.80 1.45
CA SER A 43 22.36 -5.45 0.21
C SER A 43 21.20 -4.67 -0.45
N SER A 44 21.11 -4.70 -1.78
CA SER A 44 20.03 -4.03 -2.52
C SER A 44 18.66 -4.54 -2.08
N SER A 45 18.50 -5.84 -1.88
CA SER A 45 17.25 -6.43 -1.40
C SER A 45 16.89 -5.97 0.02
N ASP A 46 17.88 -5.83 0.91
CA ASP A 46 17.64 -5.34 2.27
C ASP A 46 17.16 -3.88 2.28
N ILE A 47 17.69 -3.03 1.37
CA ILE A 47 17.24 -1.64 1.19
C ILE A 47 15.76 -1.61 0.77
N LEU A 48 15.39 -2.42 -0.22
CA LEU A 48 14.00 -2.49 -0.70
C LEU A 48 13.06 -3.02 0.38
N LEU A 49 13.45 -4.05 1.10
CA LEU A 49 12.68 -4.60 2.22
C LEU A 49 12.53 -3.61 3.38
N LEU A 50 13.58 -2.84 3.70
CA LEU A 50 13.50 -1.76 4.69
C LEU A 50 12.49 -0.69 4.29
N ASN A 51 12.51 -0.27 3.02
CA ASN A 51 11.57 0.72 2.52
C ASN A 51 10.13 0.20 2.50
N LEU A 52 9.93 -1.06 2.12
CA LEU A 52 8.63 -1.71 2.14
C LEU A 52 8.09 -1.79 3.58
N THR A 53 8.91 -2.25 4.53
CA THR A 53 8.55 -2.28 5.95
C THR A 53 8.28 -0.88 6.50
N ALA A 54 9.04 0.14 6.06
CA ALA A 54 8.78 1.53 6.42
C ALA A 54 7.43 2.03 5.89
N ALA A 55 7.06 1.66 4.67
CA ALA A 55 5.74 1.97 4.11
C ALA A 55 4.61 1.30 4.90
N ASP A 56 4.78 0.02 5.28
CA ASP A 56 3.81 -0.70 6.11
C ASP A 56 3.68 -0.11 7.51
N LEU A 57 4.80 0.29 8.13
CA LEU A 57 4.79 0.99 9.42
C LEU A 57 4.11 2.35 9.32
N LEU A 58 4.26 3.08 8.22
CA LEU A 58 3.55 4.33 7.99
C LEU A 58 2.03 4.10 7.96
N LEU A 59 1.56 3.06 7.25
CA LEU A 59 0.15 2.67 7.25
C LEU A 59 -0.32 2.34 8.66
N LEU A 60 0.40 1.50 9.38
CA LEU A 60 0.04 1.03 10.71
C LEU A 60 0.04 2.16 11.76
N LEU A 61 0.93 3.15 11.66
CA LEU A 61 0.94 4.33 12.52
C LEU A 61 -0.29 5.22 12.31
N PHE A 62 -0.82 5.28 11.11
CA PHE A 62 -2.02 6.06 10.79
C PHE A 62 -3.32 5.23 10.81
N LEU A 63 -3.24 3.91 10.97
CA LEU A 63 -4.40 3.02 11.08
C LEU A 63 -5.30 3.33 12.29
N PRO A 64 -4.78 3.74 13.49
CA PRO A 64 -5.62 4.17 14.61
C PRO A 64 -6.61 5.29 14.27
N PHE A 65 -6.26 6.22 13.37
CA PHE A 65 -7.19 7.25 12.90
C PHE A 65 -8.37 6.65 12.13
N LYS A 66 -8.11 5.62 11.31
CA LYS A 66 -9.16 4.85 10.62
C LYS A 66 -10.00 4.00 11.57
N MET A 67 -9.42 3.53 12.68
CA MET A 67 -10.17 2.84 13.73
C MET A 67 -11.13 3.80 14.43
N VAL A 68 -10.69 5.01 14.75
CA VAL A 68 -11.54 6.05 15.37
C VAL A 68 -12.67 6.46 14.45
N GLU A 69 -12.41 6.65 13.15
CA GLU A 69 -13.42 6.92 12.14
C GLU A 69 -14.46 5.78 12.05
N ALA A 70 -14.00 4.52 12.04
CA ALA A 70 -14.90 3.36 12.03
C ALA A 70 -15.72 3.24 13.32
N ALA A 71 -15.11 3.46 14.48
CA ALA A 71 -15.79 3.42 15.77
C ALA A 71 -16.86 4.53 15.90
N ALA A 72 -16.65 5.67 15.24
CA ALA A 72 -17.61 6.78 15.18
C ALA A 72 -18.68 6.61 14.07
N GLY A 73 -18.87 5.40 13.55
CA GLY A 73 -19.88 5.13 12.51
C GLY A 73 -19.52 5.70 11.15
N MET A 74 -18.24 5.67 10.77
CA MET A 74 -17.70 6.23 9.52
C MET A 74 -17.82 7.76 9.43
N THR A 75 -17.83 8.42 10.56
CA THR A 75 -17.78 9.88 10.69
C THR A 75 -16.42 10.29 11.26
N TRP A 76 -15.98 11.51 10.98
CA TRP A 76 -14.68 12.01 11.45
C TRP A 76 -14.81 12.83 12.73
N PRO A 77 -14.52 12.26 13.92
CA PRO A 77 -14.67 12.97 15.19
C PRO A 77 -13.43 13.78 15.60
N LEU A 78 -12.36 13.71 14.81
CA LEU A 78 -11.08 14.35 15.08
C LEU A 78 -10.98 15.73 14.41
N PRO A 79 -10.00 16.58 14.78
CA PRO A 79 -9.80 17.88 14.12
C PRO A 79 -9.72 17.73 12.59
N VAL A 80 -10.43 18.60 11.87
CA VAL A 80 -10.56 18.55 10.40
C VAL A 80 -9.21 18.56 9.70
N ALA A 81 -8.22 19.28 10.24
CA ALA A 81 -6.88 19.34 9.68
C ALA A 81 -6.13 17.98 9.67
N LEU A 82 -6.49 17.06 10.56
CA LEU A 82 -5.88 15.72 10.59
C LEU A 82 -6.43 14.78 9.51
N CYS A 83 -7.64 15.05 9.00
CA CYS A 83 -8.27 14.23 7.98
C CYS A 83 -7.41 14.08 6.71
N PRO A 84 -6.98 15.17 6.01
CA PRO A 84 -6.15 15.02 4.83
C PRO A 84 -4.79 14.40 5.12
N VAL A 85 -4.18 14.69 6.28
CA VAL A 85 -2.87 14.14 6.65
C VAL A 85 -2.97 12.63 6.86
N ALA A 86 -3.96 12.17 7.63
CA ALA A 86 -4.16 10.75 7.89
C ALA A 86 -4.43 9.96 6.59
N ASN A 87 -5.30 10.48 5.73
CA ASN A 87 -5.60 9.85 4.45
C ASN A 87 -4.41 9.88 3.48
N PHE A 88 -3.67 11.00 3.42
CA PHE A 88 -2.45 11.09 2.62
C PHE A 88 -1.43 10.02 3.02
N CYS A 89 -1.11 9.91 4.30
CA CYS A 89 -0.17 8.91 4.80
C CYS A 89 -0.68 7.48 4.55
N PHE A 90 -1.97 7.24 4.78
CA PHE A 90 -2.59 5.93 4.57
C PHE A 90 -2.53 5.50 3.08
N TYR A 91 -2.97 6.36 2.16
CA TYR A 91 -2.97 6.03 0.73
C TYR A 91 -1.57 6.00 0.13
N SER A 92 -0.67 6.90 0.54
CA SER A 92 0.72 6.86 0.10
C SER A 92 1.40 5.55 0.49
N SER A 93 1.12 5.03 1.69
CA SER A 93 1.65 3.74 2.15
C SER A 93 1.21 2.58 1.26
N ILE A 94 -0.07 2.54 0.88
CA ILE A 94 -0.63 1.49 0.00
C ILE A 94 0.14 1.44 -1.33
N TYR A 95 0.32 2.60 -1.96
CA TYR A 95 1.00 2.67 -3.25
C TYR A 95 2.51 2.48 -3.13
N LEU A 96 3.12 2.92 -2.03
CA LEU A 96 4.53 2.65 -1.75
C LEU A 96 4.79 1.15 -1.61
N SER A 97 3.95 0.43 -0.87
CA SER A 97 4.06 -1.03 -0.75
C SER A 97 3.95 -1.71 -2.12
N SER A 98 3.00 -1.29 -2.96
CA SER A 98 2.86 -1.76 -4.34
C SER A 98 4.14 -1.55 -5.16
N LEU A 99 4.71 -0.34 -5.13
CA LEU A 99 5.92 0.01 -5.87
C LEU A 99 7.16 -0.76 -5.37
N PHE A 100 7.32 -0.91 -4.05
CA PHE A 100 8.45 -1.65 -3.49
C PHE A 100 8.35 -3.16 -3.69
N LEU A 101 7.15 -3.75 -3.69
CA LEU A 101 6.94 -5.14 -4.10
C LEU A 101 7.35 -5.36 -5.56
N ALA A 102 6.99 -4.44 -6.45
CA ALA A 102 7.44 -4.49 -7.84
C ALA A 102 8.96 -4.34 -7.97
N ALA A 103 9.56 -3.37 -7.28
CA ALA A 103 11.01 -3.18 -7.28
C ALA A 103 11.76 -4.43 -6.76
N LEU A 104 11.21 -5.09 -5.74
CA LEU A 104 11.76 -6.33 -5.20
C LEU A 104 11.66 -7.49 -6.21
N SER A 105 10.58 -7.57 -6.98
CA SER A 105 10.44 -8.57 -8.06
C SER A 105 11.48 -8.36 -9.17
N VAL A 106 11.74 -7.11 -9.54
CA VAL A 106 12.79 -6.76 -10.52
C VAL A 106 14.17 -7.15 -9.99
N GLU A 107 14.46 -6.84 -8.73
CA GLU A 107 15.75 -7.19 -8.09
C GLU A 107 16.00 -8.70 -8.12
N ARG A 108 14.99 -9.51 -7.81
CA ARG A 108 15.08 -10.98 -7.84
C ARG A 108 15.23 -11.51 -9.25
N TYR A 109 14.46 -10.97 -10.20
CA TYR A 109 14.56 -11.32 -11.61
C TYR A 109 15.96 -11.08 -12.15
N LEU A 110 16.52 -9.87 -11.95
CA LEU A 110 17.86 -9.52 -12.40
C LEU A 110 18.95 -10.40 -11.78
N GLY A 111 18.81 -10.72 -10.49
CA GLY A 111 19.77 -11.57 -9.77
C GLY A 111 19.83 -13.00 -10.27
N VAL A 112 18.73 -13.53 -10.80
CA VAL A 112 18.66 -14.92 -11.32
C VAL A 112 18.90 -14.97 -12.82
N VAL A 113 18.31 -14.09 -13.60
CA VAL A 113 18.39 -14.14 -15.06
C VAL A 113 19.72 -13.59 -15.58
N PHE A 114 20.26 -12.53 -14.93
CA PHE A 114 21.48 -11.85 -15.36
C PHE A 114 22.55 -11.79 -14.25
N PRO A 115 22.99 -12.90 -13.65
CA PRO A 115 23.80 -12.90 -12.42
C PRO A 115 25.12 -12.18 -12.56
N LEU A 116 25.83 -12.31 -13.70
CA LEU A 116 27.11 -11.67 -13.93
C LEU A 116 27.01 -10.15 -14.08
N GLN A 117 26.06 -9.71 -14.90
CA GLN A 117 25.80 -8.28 -15.11
C GLN A 117 25.28 -7.62 -13.83
N TYR A 118 24.41 -8.33 -13.11
CA TYR A 118 23.85 -7.88 -11.86
C TYR A 118 24.93 -7.71 -10.78
N LYS A 119 25.83 -8.68 -10.61
CA LYS A 119 26.95 -8.60 -9.65
C LYS A 119 27.81 -7.37 -9.89
N ASN A 120 28.11 -7.04 -11.14
CA ASN A 120 28.95 -5.90 -11.51
C ASN A 120 28.23 -4.55 -11.40
N ARG A 121 26.90 -4.53 -11.59
CA ARG A 121 26.07 -3.30 -11.52
C ARG A 121 25.42 -3.05 -10.18
N ARG A 122 25.48 -4.02 -9.25
CA ARG A 122 24.88 -3.93 -7.92
C ARG A 122 25.57 -2.87 -7.06
N ARG A 123 25.03 -1.65 -7.10
CA ARG A 123 25.47 -0.54 -6.25
C ARG A 123 24.34 -0.16 -5.30
N PRO A 124 24.47 -0.35 -3.98
CA PRO A 124 23.44 0.03 -3.00
C PRO A 124 22.94 1.48 -3.17
N GLY A 125 23.84 2.41 -3.51
CA GLY A 125 23.48 3.80 -3.76
C GLY A 125 22.47 4.02 -4.89
N ARG A 126 22.48 3.20 -5.95
CA ARG A 126 21.47 3.28 -7.02
C ARG A 126 20.10 2.83 -6.54
N VAL A 127 20.05 1.80 -5.71
CA VAL A 127 18.78 1.32 -5.13
C VAL A 127 18.23 2.33 -4.13
N MET A 128 19.10 2.98 -3.36
CA MET A 128 18.68 4.09 -2.49
C MET A 128 18.11 5.25 -3.28
N ALA A 129 18.79 5.68 -4.35
CA ALA A 129 18.28 6.74 -5.22
C ALA A 129 16.94 6.37 -5.88
N ALA A 130 16.82 5.12 -6.38
CA ALA A 130 15.55 4.61 -6.90
C ALA A 130 14.45 4.59 -5.83
N SER A 131 14.77 4.20 -4.60
CA SER A 131 13.81 4.23 -3.49
C SER A 131 13.29 5.65 -3.22
N VAL A 132 14.16 6.67 -3.22
CA VAL A 132 13.75 8.07 -3.08
C VAL A 132 12.80 8.49 -4.19
N VAL A 133 13.08 8.09 -5.45
CA VAL A 133 12.20 8.37 -6.59
C VAL A 133 10.83 7.73 -6.40
N LEU A 134 10.77 6.48 -5.91
CA LEU A 134 9.49 5.80 -5.63
C LEU A 134 8.69 6.50 -4.52
N TRP A 135 9.35 6.97 -3.45
CA TRP A 135 8.71 7.78 -2.41
C TRP A 135 8.14 9.08 -2.97
N LEU A 136 8.92 9.82 -3.77
CA LEU A 136 8.46 11.06 -4.40
C LEU A 136 7.30 10.80 -5.37
N LEU A 137 7.37 9.74 -6.16
CA LEU A 137 6.31 9.36 -7.10
C LEU A 137 5.00 9.08 -6.37
N ALA A 138 5.00 8.23 -5.34
CA ALA A 138 3.79 7.91 -4.59
C ALA A 138 3.23 9.12 -3.85
N CYS A 139 4.08 9.90 -3.18
CA CYS A 139 3.65 11.08 -2.43
C CYS A 139 3.10 12.19 -3.33
N SER A 140 3.71 12.43 -4.51
CA SER A 140 3.21 13.44 -5.45
C SER A 140 1.81 13.08 -5.98
N HIS A 141 1.58 11.82 -6.36
CA HIS A 141 0.27 11.37 -6.82
C HIS A 141 -0.78 11.35 -5.69
N CYS A 142 -0.40 10.93 -4.48
CA CYS A 142 -1.33 10.93 -3.34
C CYS A 142 -1.64 12.33 -2.79
N SER A 143 -0.92 13.38 -3.23
CA SER A 143 -1.24 14.78 -2.87
C SER A 143 -2.63 15.24 -3.34
N ILE A 144 -3.28 14.49 -4.24
CA ILE A 144 -4.70 14.64 -4.61
C ILE A 144 -5.62 14.72 -3.39
N VAL A 145 -5.27 14.05 -2.27
CA VAL A 145 -6.05 14.09 -1.03
C VAL A 145 -6.17 15.53 -0.51
N PHE A 146 -5.06 16.28 -0.53
CA PHE A 146 -5.06 17.68 -0.13
C PHE A 146 -5.80 18.56 -1.14
N ILE A 147 -5.54 18.35 -2.43
CA ILE A 147 -6.15 19.14 -3.52
C ILE A 147 -7.66 18.99 -3.48
N SER A 148 -8.19 17.77 -3.34
CA SER A 148 -9.63 17.52 -3.30
C SER A 148 -10.31 18.17 -2.10
N GLN A 149 -9.65 18.22 -0.94
CA GLN A 149 -10.17 18.85 0.26
C GLN A 149 -10.18 20.38 0.16
N TYR A 150 -9.13 20.98 -0.39
CA TYR A 150 -9.04 22.44 -0.54
C TYR A 150 -9.94 22.99 -1.65
N HIS A 151 -10.16 22.25 -2.74
CA HIS A 151 -11.09 22.65 -3.80
C HIS A 151 -12.56 22.59 -3.36
N GLY A 152 -12.92 21.67 -2.44
CA GLY A 152 -14.27 21.58 -1.89
C GLY A 152 -14.57 22.52 -0.73
N GLY A 153 -13.55 22.83 0.09
CA GLY A 153 -13.71 23.61 1.32
C GLY A 153 -14.08 25.09 1.10
N ARG A 154 -13.76 25.65 -0.06
CA ARG A 154 -14.06 27.07 -0.35
C ARG A 154 -15.56 27.32 -0.54
N ASN A 155 -16.31 26.32 -1.01
CA ASN A 155 -17.78 26.44 -1.17
C ASN A 155 -18.54 26.02 0.09
N GLN A 156 -17.98 25.13 0.92
CA GLN A 156 -18.63 24.71 2.17
C GLN A 156 -18.48 25.77 3.30
N THR A 157 -17.38 26.52 3.36
CA THR A 157 -17.23 27.63 4.30
C THR A 157 -18.19 28.77 4.04
N ALA A 158 -18.64 28.96 2.80
CA ALA A 158 -19.65 29.95 2.45
C ALA A 158 -21.07 29.47 2.75
N ALA A 159 -21.37 28.18 2.60
CA ALA A 159 -22.69 27.59 2.87
C ALA A 159 -22.95 27.36 4.37
N ASN A 160 -21.92 26.95 5.14
CA ASN A 160 -22.06 26.68 6.59
C ASN A 160 -22.07 27.94 7.48
N ARG A 161 -21.84 29.13 6.90
CA ARG A 161 -21.99 30.39 7.64
C ARG A 161 -23.45 30.82 7.79
N SER A 162 -24.39 30.20 7.06
CA SER A 162 -25.82 30.51 7.10
C SER A 162 -26.67 29.56 7.95
N THR A 163 -26.12 28.45 8.45
CA THR A 163 -26.85 27.51 9.34
C THR A 163 -25.99 27.09 10.53
N ALA A 164 -25.82 28.03 11.46
CA ALA A 164 -25.21 27.74 12.75
C ALA A 164 -26.25 27.08 13.66
N ASN A 165 -26.54 25.81 13.43
CA ASN A 165 -27.19 24.92 14.42
C ASN A 165 -27.22 23.50 13.84
N GLY A 166 -26.35 22.63 14.37
CA GLY A 166 -26.42 21.20 14.07
C GLY A 166 -25.03 20.61 13.80
N SER A 167 -24.65 19.63 14.59
CA SER A 167 -23.46 18.79 14.50
C SER A 167 -23.47 17.97 13.19
N ASP A 168 -23.10 18.57 12.08
CA ASP A 168 -22.82 17.82 10.85
C ASP A 168 -21.45 17.15 10.97
N ALA A 169 -21.45 15.92 11.51
CA ALA A 169 -20.32 15.01 11.46
C ALA A 169 -20.09 14.61 9.99
N SER A 170 -19.24 15.36 9.29
CA SER A 170 -18.87 15.10 7.90
C SER A 170 -17.93 13.89 7.80
N ALA A 171 -18.16 13.03 6.79
CA ALA A 171 -17.24 11.97 6.47
C ALA A 171 -15.90 12.54 5.97
N CYS A 172 -14.78 11.93 6.40
CA CYS A 172 -13.45 12.34 5.97
C CYS A 172 -13.13 11.72 4.59
N TYR A 173 -12.98 12.56 3.54
CA TYR A 173 -12.45 12.22 2.21
C TYR A 173 -13.33 11.40 1.26
N ASP A 174 -14.41 10.77 1.68
CA ASP A 174 -15.22 9.93 0.76
C ASP A 174 -16.56 10.56 0.33
N ASP A 175 -16.91 11.71 0.86
CA ASP A 175 -18.14 12.44 0.53
C ASP A 175 -17.81 13.62 -0.41
N PHE A 176 -17.76 13.32 -1.72
CA PHE A 176 -17.43 14.30 -2.74
C PHE A 176 -18.68 14.88 -3.40
N SER A 177 -18.71 16.20 -3.60
CA SER A 177 -19.69 16.86 -4.45
C SER A 177 -19.53 16.42 -5.92
N ARG A 178 -20.54 16.61 -6.76
CA ARG A 178 -20.46 16.28 -8.19
C ARG A 178 -19.30 16.98 -8.90
N ASP A 179 -19.01 18.21 -8.52
CA ASP A 179 -17.91 18.99 -9.09
C ASP A 179 -16.55 18.40 -8.67
N GLN A 180 -16.41 17.98 -7.42
CA GLN A 180 -15.21 17.29 -6.95
C GLN A 180 -15.02 15.92 -7.61
N LEU A 181 -16.09 15.17 -7.83
CA LEU A 181 -16.04 13.88 -8.52
C LEU A 181 -15.52 14.02 -9.96
N SER A 182 -15.89 15.08 -10.67
CA SER A 182 -15.40 15.31 -12.04
C SER A 182 -13.87 15.42 -12.11
N PHE A 183 -13.25 15.91 -11.06
CA PHE A 183 -11.80 16.05 -10.94
C PHE A 183 -11.12 14.82 -10.29
N VAL A 184 -11.74 14.27 -9.23
CA VAL A 184 -11.17 13.17 -8.45
C VAL A 184 -11.15 11.85 -9.22
N LEU A 185 -12.20 11.56 -10.00
CA LEU A 185 -12.32 10.27 -10.71
C LEU A 185 -11.24 10.07 -11.79
N PRO A 186 -10.90 11.04 -12.65
CA PRO A 186 -9.77 10.90 -13.58
C PRO A 186 -8.42 10.70 -12.89
N LEU A 187 -8.18 11.40 -11.77
CA LEU A 187 -6.95 11.23 -11.01
C LEU A 187 -6.87 9.88 -10.29
N ARG A 188 -8.00 9.35 -9.81
CA ARG A 188 -8.06 7.97 -9.30
C ARG A 188 -7.78 6.93 -10.40
N LEU A 189 -8.24 7.19 -11.62
CA LEU A 189 -7.91 6.34 -12.78
C LEU A 189 -6.41 6.39 -13.09
N GLU A 190 -5.78 7.56 -13.00
CA GLU A 190 -4.32 7.70 -13.13
C GLU A 190 -3.58 6.90 -12.05
N LEU A 191 -4.02 6.96 -10.79
CA LEU A 191 -3.46 6.14 -9.70
C LEU A 191 -3.54 4.64 -10.04
N PHE A 192 -4.67 4.19 -10.58
CA PHE A 192 -4.83 2.81 -11.05
C PHE A 192 -3.80 2.45 -12.13
N LEU A 193 -3.61 3.29 -13.14
CA LEU A 193 -2.73 2.99 -14.28
C LEU A 193 -1.25 3.03 -13.87
N VAL A 194 -0.82 4.06 -13.15
CA VAL A 194 0.60 4.35 -12.87
C VAL A 194 1.09 3.62 -11.62
N LEU A 195 0.30 3.63 -10.54
CA LEU A 195 0.74 3.12 -9.24
C LEU A 195 0.27 1.69 -8.92
N PHE A 196 -0.61 1.13 -9.75
CA PHE A 196 -1.05 -0.26 -9.60
C PHE A 196 -0.83 -1.10 -10.85
N LEU A 197 -1.44 -0.76 -11.99
CA LEU A 197 -1.41 -1.62 -13.17
C LEU A 197 0.01 -1.83 -13.69
N LEU A 198 0.79 -0.76 -13.80
CA LEU A 198 2.18 -0.82 -14.26
C LEU A 198 3.06 -1.64 -13.28
N PRO A 199 3.11 -1.37 -11.96
CA PRO A 199 3.87 -2.18 -11.02
C PRO A 199 3.41 -3.64 -10.97
N PHE A 200 2.11 -3.90 -11.05
CA PHE A 200 1.56 -5.26 -11.04
C PHE A 200 1.99 -6.05 -12.29
N THR A 201 1.91 -5.45 -13.48
CA THR A 201 2.38 -6.07 -14.74
C THR A 201 3.87 -6.37 -14.68
N VAL A 202 4.70 -5.44 -14.17
CA VAL A 202 6.13 -5.65 -13.97
C VAL A 202 6.38 -6.81 -13.01
N THR A 203 5.63 -6.90 -11.92
CA THR A 203 5.74 -7.98 -10.93
C THR A 203 5.44 -9.34 -11.55
N ILE A 204 4.35 -9.47 -12.30
CA ILE A 204 3.98 -10.72 -12.97
C ILE A 204 5.06 -11.11 -13.98
N PHE A 205 5.52 -10.18 -14.81
CA PHE A 205 6.59 -10.44 -15.78
C PHE A 205 7.88 -10.91 -15.10
N CYS A 206 8.33 -10.19 -14.08
CA CYS A 206 9.57 -10.50 -13.37
C CYS A 206 9.50 -11.84 -12.68
N TYR A 207 8.44 -12.14 -11.93
CA TYR A 207 8.34 -13.41 -11.22
C TYR A 207 8.09 -14.61 -12.14
N THR A 208 7.35 -14.44 -13.23
CA THR A 208 7.18 -15.51 -14.22
C THR A 208 8.52 -15.90 -14.85
N ASN A 209 9.33 -14.93 -15.27
CA ASN A 209 10.64 -15.20 -15.84
C ASN A 209 11.68 -15.65 -14.80
N PHE A 210 11.59 -15.14 -13.56
CA PHE A 210 12.39 -15.61 -12.44
C PHE A 210 12.14 -17.10 -12.17
N VAL A 211 10.90 -17.54 -12.09
CA VAL A 211 10.53 -18.94 -11.86
C VAL A 211 11.01 -19.83 -13.02
N ARG A 212 10.78 -19.39 -14.26
CA ARG A 212 11.26 -20.14 -15.46
C ARG A 212 12.78 -20.33 -15.44
N ALA A 213 13.53 -19.26 -15.21
CA ALA A 213 14.99 -19.30 -15.17
C ALA A 213 15.51 -20.12 -13.99
N LEU A 214 14.84 -20.08 -12.85
CA LEU A 214 15.22 -20.85 -11.65
C LEU A 214 15.00 -22.35 -11.85
N LEU A 215 13.87 -22.73 -12.45
CA LEU A 215 13.54 -24.14 -12.71
C LEU A 215 14.50 -24.74 -13.77
N ALA A 216 14.95 -23.96 -14.74
CA ALA A 216 15.89 -24.39 -15.76
C ALA A 216 17.32 -24.66 -15.25
N ARG A 217 17.68 -24.26 -14.01
CA ARG A 217 19.02 -24.46 -13.45
C ARG A 217 19.16 -25.81 -12.73
N PRO A 218 19.92 -26.79 -13.25
CA PRO A 218 20.04 -28.12 -12.64
C PRO A 218 20.81 -28.07 -11.32
N ASN A 219 21.76 -27.15 -11.15
CA ASN A 219 22.68 -27.10 -10.01
C ASN A 219 22.09 -26.53 -8.72
N ILE A 220 20.83 -26.07 -8.74
CA ILE A 220 20.18 -25.55 -7.54
C ILE A 220 19.36 -26.66 -6.89
N PRO A 221 19.54 -26.92 -5.57
CA PRO A 221 18.78 -27.92 -4.83
C PRO A 221 17.27 -27.67 -4.94
N LEU A 222 16.49 -28.74 -5.05
CA LEU A 222 15.03 -28.68 -5.22
C LEU A 222 14.33 -27.90 -4.11
N GLU A 223 14.75 -28.10 -2.88
CA GLU A 223 14.21 -27.39 -1.71
C GLU A 223 14.34 -25.85 -1.85
N LYS A 224 15.52 -25.38 -2.29
CA LYS A 224 15.75 -23.95 -2.54
C LYS A 224 14.88 -23.41 -3.67
N LYS A 225 14.69 -24.22 -4.75
CA LYS A 225 13.79 -23.86 -5.86
C LYS A 225 12.34 -23.74 -5.36
N GLN A 226 11.85 -24.75 -4.67
CA GLN A 226 10.47 -24.76 -4.15
C GLN A 226 10.20 -23.57 -3.24
N ARG A 227 11.14 -23.27 -2.34
CA ARG A 227 11.04 -22.11 -1.46
C ARG A 227 10.98 -20.80 -2.24
N ALA A 228 11.86 -20.60 -3.22
CA ALA A 228 11.90 -19.37 -4.03
C ALA A 228 10.66 -19.22 -4.92
N VAL A 229 10.17 -20.32 -5.51
CA VAL A 229 8.92 -20.36 -6.29
C VAL A 229 7.72 -20.06 -5.39
N GLY A 230 7.64 -20.72 -4.22
CA GLY A 230 6.56 -20.50 -3.25
C GLY A 230 6.48 -19.03 -2.82
N LEU A 231 7.62 -18.40 -2.58
CA LEU A 231 7.71 -16.98 -2.26
C LEU A 231 7.23 -16.07 -3.40
N ALA A 232 7.64 -16.36 -4.65
CA ALA A 232 7.21 -15.58 -5.81
C ALA A 232 5.70 -15.68 -6.01
N VAL A 233 5.14 -16.90 -5.90
CA VAL A 233 3.70 -17.15 -6.01
C VAL A 233 2.93 -16.46 -4.88
N ALA A 234 3.39 -16.60 -3.63
CA ALA A 234 2.77 -15.95 -2.48
C ALA A 234 2.75 -14.43 -2.63
N THR A 235 3.85 -13.83 -3.11
CA THR A 235 3.92 -12.38 -3.36
C THR A 235 2.95 -11.94 -4.46
N MET A 236 2.85 -12.69 -5.57
CA MET A 236 1.90 -12.37 -6.66
C MET A 236 0.45 -12.48 -6.19
N ILE A 237 0.11 -13.53 -5.44
CA ILE A 237 -1.23 -13.71 -4.87
C ILE A 237 -1.55 -12.58 -3.89
N ASN A 238 -0.63 -12.27 -2.97
CA ASN A 238 -0.81 -11.17 -2.01
C ASN A 238 -1.02 -9.84 -2.73
N PHE A 239 -0.20 -9.54 -3.73
CA PHE A 239 -0.33 -8.32 -4.54
C PHE A 239 -1.70 -8.25 -5.22
N GLY A 240 -2.11 -9.33 -5.89
CA GLY A 240 -3.40 -9.40 -6.58
C GLY A 240 -4.60 -9.29 -5.63
N VAL A 241 -4.63 -10.09 -4.58
CA VAL A 241 -5.77 -10.14 -3.63
C VAL A 241 -5.88 -8.87 -2.80
N CYS A 242 -4.76 -8.33 -2.31
CA CYS A 242 -4.79 -7.16 -1.44
C CYS A 242 -4.98 -5.84 -2.19
N PHE A 243 -4.42 -5.69 -3.38
CA PHE A 243 -4.43 -4.39 -4.07
C PHE A 243 -5.37 -4.30 -5.27
N ALA A 244 -5.60 -5.40 -6.03
CA ALA A 244 -6.40 -5.34 -7.24
C ALA A 244 -7.86 -4.93 -6.98
N PRO A 245 -8.60 -5.48 -5.98
CA PRO A 245 -9.99 -5.10 -5.76
C PRO A 245 -10.16 -3.61 -5.46
N TYR A 246 -9.28 -3.04 -4.64
CA TYR A 246 -9.30 -1.61 -4.33
C TYR A 246 -9.04 -0.75 -5.56
N ASN A 247 -8.03 -1.10 -6.35
CA ASN A 247 -7.69 -0.37 -7.55
C ASN A 247 -8.73 -0.53 -8.68
N ILE A 248 -9.39 -1.68 -8.78
CA ILE A 248 -10.56 -1.87 -9.68
C ILE A 248 -11.70 -0.93 -9.29
N SER A 249 -11.87 -0.60 -8.00
CA SER A 249 -12.88 0.37 -7.56
C SER A 249 -12.69 1.76 -8.18
N HIS A 250 -11.46 2.13 -8.54
CA HIS A 250 -11.18 3.40 -9.24
C HIS A 250 -11.70 3.37 -10.67
N VAL A 251 -11.52 2.25 -11.38
CA VAL A 251 -12.05 2.06 -12.75
C VAL A 251 -13.56 2.05 -12.75
N VAL A 252 -14.18 1.29 -11.84
CA VAL A 252 -15.63 1.23 -11.69
C VAL A 252 -16.21 2.61 -11.36
N GLY A 253 -15.55 3.35 -10.45
CA GLY A 253 -15.95 4.71 -10.09
C GLY A 253 -15.87 5.67 -11.27
N PHE A 254 -14.82 5.58 -12.09
CA PHE A 254 -14.67 6.40 -13.29
C PHE A 254 -15.77 6.13 -14.32
N VAL A 255 -16.10 4.85 -14.57
CA VAL A 255 -17.16 4.45 -15.52
C VAL A 255 -18.54 4.86 -15.02
N LYS A 256 -18.85 4.61 -13.74
CA LYS A 256 -20.14 4.90 -13.14
C LYS A 256 -20.34 6.35 -12.71
N LYS A 257 -19.30 7.18 -12.79
CA LYS A 257 -19.28 8.59 -12.35
C LYS A 257 -19.67 8.78 -10.88
N GLN A 258 -19.42 7.76 -10.05
CA GLN A 258 -19.68 7.79 -8.62
C GLN A 258 -18.72 6.85 -7.87
N SER A 259 -18.44 7.13 -6.59
CA SER A 259 -17.62 6.24 -5.76
C SER A 259 -18.43 4.98 -5.39
N PRO A 260 -17.91 3.75 -5.62
CA PRO A 260 -18.63 2.53 -5.27
C PRO A 260 -18.71 2.34 -3.75
N ASP A 261 -19.89 1.93 -3.23
CA ASP A 261 -20.10 1.73 -1.79
C ASP A 261 -19.25 0.60 -1.21
N TRP A 262 -18.93 -0.42 -2.01
CA TRP A 262 -18.10 -1.56 -1.60
C TRP A 262 -16.59 -1.23 -1.46
N ARG A 263 -16.17 0.00 -1.84
CA ARG A 263 -14.78 0.45 -1.77
C ARG A 263 -14.19 0.34 -0.37
N VAL A 264 -14.99 0.59 0.65
CA VAL A 264 -14.57 0.51 2.06
C VAL A 264 -14.08 -0.90 2.41
N TYR A 265 -14.77 -1.94 1.92
CA TYR A 265 -14.38 -3.34 2.19
C TYR A 265 -13.09 -3.74 1.48
N VAL A 266 -12.93 -3.33 0.23
CA VAL A 266 -11.70 -3.66 -0.51
C VAL A 266 -10.51 -2.85 -0.02
N LEU A 267 -10.75 -1.70 0.62
CA LEU A 267 -9.71 -0.95 1.32
C LEU A 267 -9.17 -1.71 2.54
N LEU A 268 -9.99 -2.52 3.22
CA LEU A 268 -9.53 -3.40 4.29
C LEU A 268 -8.49 -4.41 3.80
N LEU A 269 -8.67 -4.94 2.58
CA LEU A 269 -7.70 -5.87 1.98
C LEU A 269 -6.33 -5.22 1.79
N THR A 270 -6.29 -3.94 1.40
CA THR A 270 -5.02 -3.23 1.25
C THR A 270 -4.29 -3.06 2.59
N SER A 271 -5.02 -2.83 3.67
CA SER A 271 -4.43 -2.72 5.01
C SER A 271 -3.93 -4.06 5.55
N LEU A 272 -4.62 -5.16 5.23
CA LEU A 272 -4.18 -6.52 5.58
C LEU A 272 -2.81 -6.87 4.98
N ASN A 273 -2.45 -6.29 3.84
CA ASN A 273 -1.11 -6.48 3.25
C ASN A 273 0.01 -6.17 4.26
N ALA A 274 -0.13 -5.11 5.04
CA ALA A 274 0.87 -4.74 6.05
C ALA A 274 1.06 -5.79 7.14
N ALA A 275 0.05 -6.61 7.43
CA ALA A 275 0.18 -7.74 8.35
C ALA A 275 0.74 -9.00 7.67
N LEU A 276 0.54 -9.15 6.35
CA LEU A 276 1.00 -10.31 5.58
C LEU A 276 2.46 -10.18 5.11
N ASP A 277 2.93 -8.98 4.83
CA ASP A 277 4.29 -8.73 4.34
C ASP A 277 5.39 -9.28 5.26
N PRO A 278 5.35 -9.14 6.59
CA PRO A 278 6.34 -9.77 7.47
C PRO A 278 6.41 -11.29 7.33
N VAL A 279 5.30 -11.96 7.07
CA VAL A 279 5.25 -13.42 6.81
C VAL A 279 6.00 -13.75 5.53
N ILE A 280 5.74 -12.97 4.47
CA ILE A 280 6.44 -13.13 3.18
C ILE A 280 7.94 -12.86 3.35
N PHE A 281 8.32 -11.85 4.16
CA PHE A 281 9.72 -11.52 4.43
C PHE A 281 10.43 -12.58 5.27
N TYR A 282 9.72 -13.23 6.19
CA TYR A 282 10.27 -14.37 6.92
C TYR A 282 10.82 -15.42 5.95
N PHE A 283 10.10 -15.75 4.91
CA PHE A 283 10.55 -16.69 3.88
C PHE A 283 11.61 -16.10 2.93
N SER A 284 11.72 -14.77 2.83
CA SER A 284 12.67 -14.09 1.94
C SER A 284 14.03 -13.86 2.56
N SER A 285 14.09 -13.53 3.84
CA SER A 285 15.28 -13.04 4.53
C SER A 285 15.81 -14.07 5.52
N THR A 286 17.01 -14.59 5.26
CA THR A 286 17.71 -15.45 6.22
C THR A 286 18.04 -14.74 7.54
N ALA A 287 18.11 -13.41 7.55
CA ALA A 287 18.33 -12.63 8.77
C ALA A 287 17.11 -12.64 9.67
N VAL A 288 15.90 -12.45 9.11
CA VAL A 288 14.64 -12.52 9.86
C VAL A 288 14.40 -13.92 10.39
N GLN A 289 14.71 -14.97 9.59
CA GLN A 289 14.59 -16.37 10.04
C GLN A 289 15.49 -16.74 11.20
N ARG A 290 16.71 -16.17 11.24
CA ARG A 290 17.67 -16.45 12.33
C ARG A 290 17.37 -15.66 13.60
N ALA A 291 16.57 -14.61 13.51
CA ALA A 291 16.20 -13.76 14.64
C ALA A 291 14.90 -14.18 15.34
N MET A 292 14.09 -15.02 14.68
CA MET A 292 12.95 -15.72 15.28
C MET A 292 13.36 -17.06 15.85
#